data_ee0ef93e40bc104ceb57c085ce5f8b79
#
_entry.id   ee0ef93e40bc104ceb57c085ce5f8b79
#
_cell.length_a   1.000
_cell.length_b   1.000
_cell.length_c   1.000
_cell.angle_alpha   90.00
_cell.angle_beta   90.00
_cell.angle_gamma   90.00
#
_symmetry.space_group_name_H-M   'P 1'
#
loop_
_entity.id
_entity.type
_entity.pdbx_description
1 polymer ?
#
loop_
_entity_poly.entity_id
_entity_poly.type
_entity_poly.pdbx_seq_one_letter_code
_entity_poly.pdbx_strand_id
1 'polypeptide(L)'
;YDMAMKMGAPVIGLIDCAGLRLQEATDALEAFGSLYQKQALASGVIPQVTAIFGMCGGGLAIVPGLADFTFMEEKDGKLFVNSPNALEGNEISRCNTASAAYQSKTAGLVDGIGTEAEILGQIRSLVCMIPANYEDDMSYEECTDDLNRVCADIANASEDTAIALAQIADNGVLVETKKDYAKEMVTGFIRLNGQTVGVVANRSKVYGADAETEAEFDAGLTVDGCAKAADFVNFCDAFSIPVLTLTNVAGFAATVESE
;
A
#
# COMPACT_ATOMS: atom_id res chain seq x y z
N TYR A 1 -10.78 -14.17 -11.62
CA TYR A 1 -11.72 -13.33 -10.90
C TYR A 1 -13.05 -14.04 -10.63
N ASP A 2 -13.70 -14.63 -11.63
CA ASP A 2 -14.98 -15.35 -11.43
C ASP A 2 -14.87 -16.48 -10.40
N MET A 3 -13.76 -17.20 -10.42
CA MET A 3 -13.51 -18.26 -9.44
C MET A 3 -13.21 -17.69 -8.05
N ALA A 4 -12.38 -16.66 -7.96
CA ALA A 4 -12.04 -16.01 -6.69
C ALA A 4 -13.29 -15.43 -6.01
N MET A 5 -14.13 -14.73 -6.77
CA MET A 5 -15.42 -14.20 -6.28
C MET A 5 -16.36 -15.30 -5.77
N LYS A 6 -16.43 -16.46 -6.44
CA LYS A 6 -17.25 -17.58 -5.97
C LYS A 6 -16.70 -18.23 -4.71
N MET A 7 -15.40 -18.20 -4.52
CA MET A 7 -14.71 -18.81 -3.37
C MET A 7 -14.55 -17.85 -2.20
N GLY A 8 -14.77 -16.54 -2.42
CA GLY A 8 -14.45 -15.50 -1.42
C GLY A 8 -12.97 -15.46 -1.10
N ALA A 9 -12.11 -15.53 -2.12
CA ALA A 9 -10.66 -15.59 -1.95
C ALA A 9 -9.97 -14.38 -2.59
N PRO A 10 -8.87 -13.86 -2.01
CA PRO A 10 -8.08 -12.77 -2.59
C PRO A 10 -7.54 -13.12 -3.99
N VAL A 11 -7.35 -12.10 -4.81
CA VAL A 11 -6.64 -12.22 -6.09
C VAL A 11 -5.25 -11.58 -5.98
N ILE A 12 -4.22 -12.34 -6.34
CA ILE A 12 -2.85 -11.84 -6.44
C ILE A 12 -2.44 -11.89 -7.91
N GLY A 13 -2.27 -10.71 -8.52
CA GLY A 13 -1.82 -10.54 -9.90
C GLY A 13 -0.31 -10.33 -9.97
N LEU A 14 0.43 -11.22 -10.62
CA LEU A 14 1.86 -11.07 -10.88
C LEU A 14 2.03 -10.59 -12.32
N ILE A 15 2.58 -9.39 -12.52
CA ILE A 15 2.62 -8.72 -13.82
C ILE A 15 4.05 -8.63 -14.34
N ASP A 16 4.25 -9.20 -15.52
CA ASP A 16 5.35 -8.93 -16.44
C ASP A 16 4.82 -9.10 -17.85
N CYS A 17 4.57 -8.00 -18.57
CA CYS A 17 3.87 -8.04 -19.84
C CYS A 17 4.54 -7.15 -20.89
N ALA A 18 4.91 -7.74 -22.00
CA ALA A 18 5.51 -7.01 -23.13
C ALA A 18 4.53 -6.04 -23.85
N GLY A 19 3.25 -6.03 -23.46
CA GLY A 19 2.23 -5.15 -24.02
C GLY A 19 1.15 -5.89 -24.80
N LEU A 20 0.29 -5.10 -25.42
CA LEU A 20 -0.85 -5.56 -26.20
C LEU A 20 -0.41 -6.21 -27.52
N ARG A 21 -1.04 -7.32 -27.91
CA ARG A 21 -0.90 -7.88 -29.24
C ARG A 21 -1.68 -7.05 -30.26
N LEU A 22 -0.98 -6.20 -30.97
CA LEU A 22 -1.61 -5.27 -31.94
C LEU A 22 -2.38 -5.99 -33.05
N GLN A 23 -1.99 -7.23 -33.38
CA GLN A 23 -2.68 -8.07 -34.37
C GLN A 23 -4.11 -8.44 -33.98
N GLU A 24 -4.41 -8.47 -32.68
CA GLU A 24 -5.73 -8.80 -32.15
C GLU A 24 -6.66 -7.58 -32.04
N ALA A 25 -6.14 -6.38 -32.30
CA ALA A 25 -6.89 -5.12 -32.42
C ALA A 25 -8.00 -4.95 -31.35
N THR A 26 -9.26 -4.97 -31.78
CA THR A 26 -10.42 -4.75 -30.91
C THR A 26 -10.64 -5.85 -29.87
N ASP A 27 -10.27 -7.10 -30.16
CA ASP A 27 -10.44 -8.24 -29.24
C ASP A 27 -9.54 -8.07 -28.01
N ALA A 28 -8.35 -7.51 -28.21
CA ALA A 28 -7.44 -7.21 -27.09
C ALA A 28 -7.99 -6.07 -26.22
N LEU A 29 -8.65 -5.06 -26.79
CA LEU A 29 -9.31 -3.98 -26.04
C LEU A 29 -10.51 -4.52 -25.26
N GLU A 30 -11.30 -5.41 -25.83
CA GLU A 30 -12.40 -6.07 -25.14
C GLU A 30 -11.90 -6.90 -23.94
N ALA A 31 -10.79 -7.62 -24.11
CA ALA A 31 -10.18 -8.39 -23.02
C ALA A 31 -9.75 -7.48 -21.83
N PHE A 32 -9.17 -6.31 -22.10
CA PHE A 32 -8.86 -5.33 -21.04
C PHE A 32 -10.14 -4.80 -20.39
N GLY A 33 -11.15 -4.42 -21.18
CA GLY A 33 -12.43 -3.96 -20.65
C GLY A 33 -13.09 -5.00 -19.73
N SER A 34 -13.06 -6.26 -20.13
CA SER A 34 -13.56 -7.38 -19.31
C SER A 34 -12.77 -7.54 -18.02
N LEU A 35 -11.44 -7.40 -18.07
CA LEU A 35 -10.60 -7.46 -16.87
C LEU A 35 -10.92 -6.32 -15.90
N TYR A 36 -11.01 -5.08 -16.38
CA TYR A 36 -11.33 -3.92 -15.54
C TYR A 36 -12.73 -4.04 -14.91
N GLN A 37 -13.71 -4.54 -15.67
CA GLN A 37 -15.06 -4.80 -15.16
C GLN A 37 -15.02 -5.80 -14.00
N LYS A 38 -14.25 -6.88 -14.13
CA LYS A 38 -14.14 -7.89 -13.07
C LYS A 38 -13.42 -7.36 -11.83
N GLN A 39 -12.38 -6.53 -12.01
CA GLN A 39 -11.71 -5.85 -10.90
C GLN A 39 -12.68 -4.90 -10.18
N ALA A 40 -13.43 -4.09 -10.93
CA ALA A 40 -14.41 -3.18 -10.35
C ALA A 40 -15.52 -3.90 -9.57
N LEU A 41 -15.99 -5.04 -10.07
CA LEU A 41 -17.00 -5.88 -9.39
C LEU A 41 -16.43 -6.58 -8.15
N ALA A 42 -15.13 -6.85 -8.11
CA ALA A 42 -14.44 -7.47 -6.98
C ALA A 42 -14.03 -6.46 -5.89
N SER A 43 -14.03 -5.16 -6.21
CA SER A 43 -13.65 -4.09 -5.28
C SER A 43 -14.55 -4.09 -4.05
N GLY A 44 -13.95 -4.12 -2.85
CA GLY A 44 -14.64 -4.21 -1.58
C GLY A 44 -15.32 -5.56 -1.31
N VAL A 45 -15.16 -6.57 -2.18
CA VAL A 45 -15.71 -7.92 -2.00
C VAL A 45 -14.61 -8.92 -1.65
N ILE A 46 -13.53 -8.91 -2.40
CA ILE A 46 -12.32 -9.69 -2.15
C ILE A 46 -11.08 -8.80 -2.29
N PRO A 47 -10.04 -8.97 -1.46
CA PRO A 47 -8.80 -8.22 -1.60
C PRO A 47 -8.11 -8.48 -2.95
N GLN A 48 -7.61 -7.42 -3.55
CA GLN A 48 -6.91 -7.44 -4.82
C GLN A 48 -5.49 -6.90 -4.64
N VAL A 49 -4.50 -7.75 -4.83
CA VAL A 49 -3.08 -7.42 -4.70
C VAL A 49 -2.40 -7.54 -6.05
N THR A 50 -1.59 -6.57 -6.42
CA THR A 50 -0.82 -6.60 -7.67
C THR A 50 0.67 -6.50 -7.37
N ALA A 51 1.49 -7.30 -8.05
CA ALA A 51 2.95 -7.21 -8.02
C ALA A 51 3.50 -7.07 -9.43
N ILE A 52 4.32 -6.06 -9.67
CA ILE A 52 4.91 -5.73 -10.96
C ILE A 52 6.37 -6.14 -10.92
N PHE A 53 6.72 -7.24 -11.63
CA PHE A 53 8.08 -7.75 -11.71
C PHE A 53 8.83 -7.32 -12.97
N GLY A 54 8.12 -6.85 -13.98
CA GLY A 54 8.68 -6.39 -15.23
C GLY A 54 7.86 -5.24 -15.80
N MET A 55 7.45 -5.35 -17.05
CA MET A 55 6.74 -4.27 -17.73
C MET A 55 5.24 -4.30 -17.44
N CYS A 56 4.70 -3.15 -17.06
CA CYS A 56 3.26 -2.90 -16.87
C CYS A 56 2.91 -1.56 -17.52
N GLY A 57 2.66 -1.58 -18.84
CA GLY A 57 2.49 -0.36 -19.63
C GLY A 57 1.15 -0.27 -20.35
N GLY A 58 0.79 0.95 -20.72
CA GLY A 58 -0.43 1.25 -21.49
C GLY A 58 -1.70 0.88 -20.72
N GLY A 59 -2.63 0.18 -21.38
CA GLY A 59 -3.89 -0.27 -20.76
C GLY A 59 -3.68 -1.15 -19.52
N LEU A 60 -2.62 -1.96 -19.49
CA LEU A 60 -2.35 -2.81 -18.33
C LEU A 60 -2.02 -2.00 -17.08
N ALA A 61 -1.51 -0.78 -17.20
CA ALA A 61 -1.19 0.08 -16.06
C ALA A 61 -2.43 0.50 -15.23
N ILE A 62 -3.64 0.30 -15.75
CA ILE A 62 -4.88 0.54 -15.03
C ILE A 62 -5.11 -0.55 -13.96
N VAL A 63 -4.63 -1.78 -14.21
CA VAL A 63 -4.82 -2.92 -13.30
C VAL A 63 -4.27 -2.67 -11.89
N PRO A 64 -3.02 -2.19 -11.70
CA PRO A 64 -2.53 -1.80 -10.39
C PRO A 64 -3.32 -0.65 -9.75
N GLY A 65 -3.81 0.30 -10.55
CA GLY A 65 -4.63 1.41 -10.07
C GLY A 65 -6.03 1.02 -9.57
N LEU A 66 -6.52 -0.16 -9.96
CA LEU A 66 -7.79 -0.74 -9.50
C LEU A 66 -7.58 -1.78 -8.37
N ALA A 67 -6.34 -2.13 -8.04
CA ALA A 67 -6.03 -3.04 -6.95
C ALA A 67 -6.00 -2.30 -5.61
N ASP A 68 -6.24 -3.03 -4.52
CA ASP A 68 -6.17 -2.48 -3.17
C ASP A 68 -4.73 -2.23 -2.73
N PHE A 69 -3.80 -3.11 -3.13
CA PHE A 69 -2.37 -2.99 -2.81
C PHE A 69 -1.52 -3.32 -4.03
N THR A 70 -0.47 -2.53 -4.23
CA THR A 70 0.45 -2.69 -5.35
C THR A 70 1.90 -2.74 -4.87
N PHE A 71 2.63 -3.74 -5.34
CA PHE A 71 4.06 -3.93 -5.09
C PHE A 71 4.84 -3.87 -6.41
N MET A 72 6.11 -3.48 -6.35
CA MET A 72 6.89 -3.32 -7.57
C MET A 72 8.36 -3.69 -7.35
N GLU A 73 8.91 -4.49 -8.27
CA GLU A 73 10.33 -4.81 -8.28
C GLU A 73 11.16 -3.56 -8.55
N GLU A 74 12.23 -3.34 -7.77
CA GLU A 74 12.94 -2.06 -7.71
C GLU A 74 13.73 -1.70 -8.98
N LYS A 75 14.25 -2.70 -9.72
CA LYS A 75 15.15 -2.51 -10.87
C LYS A 75 14.44 -2.65 -12.21
N ASP A 76 13.75 -3.78 -12.39
CA ASP A 76 13.15 -4.18 -13.66
C ASP A 76 11.68 -3.83 -13.76
N GLY A 77 10.99 -3.62 -12.62
CA GLY A 77 9.62 -3.16 -12.57
C GLY A 77 9.44 -1.79 -13.24
N LYS A 78 8.45 -1.70 -14.15
CA LYS A 78 8.09 -0.46 -14.86
C LYS A 78 6.59 -0.32 -14.93
N LEU A 79 6.08 0.79 -14.42
CA LEU A 79 4.66 1.13 -14.41
C LEU A 79 4.44 2.47 -15.11
N PHE A 80 3.69 2.48 -16.22
CA PHE A 80 3.41 3.70 -16.98
C PHE A 80 2.19 3.55 -17.88
N VAL A 81 1.40 4.59 -18.02
CA VAL A 81 0.39 4.69 -19.08
C VAL A 81 1.06 5.08 -20.39
N ASN A 82 1.86 6.14 -20.36
CA ASN A 82 2.70 6.57 -21.47
C ASN A 82 4.18 6.46 -21.06
N SER A 83 5.02 5.93 -21.94
CA SER A 83 6.46 5.88 -21.69
C SER A 83 6.99 7.26 -21.31
N PRO A 84 7.90 7.39 -20.33
CA PRO A 84 8.51 8.68 -19.97
C PRO A 84 9.08 9.44 -21.17
N ASN A 85 9.63 8.74 -22.15
CA ASN A 85 10.17 9.35 -23.39
C ASN A 85 9.07 9.85 -24.34
N ALA A 86 7.83 9.42 -24.19
CA ALA A 86 6.69 9.89 -24.98
C ALA A 86 5.96 11.09 -24.36
N LEU A 87 6.32 11.44 -23.10
CA LEU A 87 5.73 12.60 -22.43
C LEU A 87 6.35 13.88 -22.96
N GLU A 88 5.52 14.86 -23.29
CA GLU A 88 5.98 16.15 -23.80
C GLU A 88 6.94 16.84 -22.78
N GLY A 89 8.10 17.22 -23.27
CA GLY A 89 9.13 17.89 -22.46
C GLY A 89 9.87 16.99 -21.47
N ASN A 90 9.60 15.67 -21.45
CA ASN A 90 10.26 14.72 -20.57
C ASN A 90 11.11 13.69 -21.36
N GLU A 91 12.06 13.12 -20.63
CA GLU A 91 12.91 11.98 -21.03
C GLU A 91 13.25 11.16 -19.77
N ILE A 92 13.56 9.86 -19.93
CA ILE A 92 14.00 9.02 -18.81
C ILE A 92 15.21 9.63 -18.09
N SER A 93 16.10 10.30 -18.82
CA SER A 93 17.27 10.97 -18.24
C SER A 93 16.93 12.14 -17.31
N ARG A 94 15.75 12.72 -17.45
CA ARG A 94 15.25 13.81 -16.58
C ARG A 94 14.42 13.28 -15.43
N CYS A 95 13.42 12.45 -15.74
CA CYS A 95 12.54 11.88 -14.74
C CYS A 95 12.01 10.53 -15.23
N ASN A 96 12.40 9.45 -14.58
CA ASN A 96 11.91 8.13 -14.88
C ASN A 96 10.59 7.87 -14.14
N THR A 97 9.50 8.44 -14.63
CA THR A 97 8.16 8.29 -14.05
C THR A 97 7.66 6.86 -14.04
N ALA A 98 8.28 5.96 -14.82
CA ALA A 98 7.94 4.53 -14.84
C ALA A 98 8.66 3.71 -13.76
N SER A 99 9.63 4.29 -13.05
CA SER A 99 10.44 3.56 -12.05
C SER A 99 9.67 3.27 -10.76
N ALA A 100 10.05 2.18 -10.08
CA ALA A 100 9.52 1.83 -8.78
C ALA A 100 9.69 2.96 -7.76
N ALA A 101 10.85 3.62 -7.76
CA ALA A 101 11.13 4.74 -6.86
C ALA A 101 10.19 5.93 -7.09
N TYR A 102 9.86 6.27 -8.34
CA TYR A 102 8.90 7.35 -8.63
C TYR A 102 7.49 6.96 -8.21
N GLN A 103 7.05 5.76 -8.57
CA GLN A 103 5.70 5.28 -8.27
C GLN A 103 5.45 5.09 -6.77
N SER A 104 6.51 4.72 -6.02
CA SER A 104 6.43 4.58 -4.56
C SER A 104 6.51 5.92 -3.84
N LYS A 105 7.46 6.81 -4.20
CA LYS A 105 7.77 8.00 -3.40
C LYS A 105 7.01 9.25 -3.82
N THR A 106 6.64 9.35 -5.11
CA THR A 106 6.04 10.57 -5.68
C THR A 106 4.60 10.36 -6.09
N ALA A 107 4.30 9.27 -6.79
CA ALA A 107 2.94 8.98 -7.25
C ALA A 107 2.06 8.34 -6.15
N GLY A 108 2.65 7.69 -5.14
CA GLY A 108 1.91 7.07 -4.04
C GLY A 108 1.02 5.89 -4.44
N LEU A 109 1.26 5.31 -5.63
CA LEU A 109 0.48 4.15 -6.10
C LEU A 109 1.02 2.82 -5.58
N VAL A 110 2.34 2.75 -5.31
CA VAL A 110 3.03 1.50 -4.92
C VAL A 110 3.21 1.45 -3.41
N ASP A 111 2.71 0.39 -2.78
CA ASP A 111 2.75 0.16 -1.34
C ASP A 111 4.13 -0.28 -0.84
N GLY A 112 4.83 -1.08 -1.64
CA GLY A 112 6.17 -1.56 -1.30
C GLY A 112 7.01 -1.89 -2.52
N ILE A 113 8.31 -1.66 -2.38
CA ILE A 113 9.32 -1.98 -3.40
C ILE A 113 10.36 -2.93 -2.81
N GLY A 114 11.08 -3.64 -3.66
CA GLY A 114 12.16 -4.54 -3.29
C GLY A 114 12.50 -5.52 -4.39
N THR A 115 13.28 -6.52 -4.06
CA THR A 115 13.53 -7.68 -4.93
C THR A 115 12.28 -8.56 -5.03
N GLU A 116 12.20 -9.44 -6.03
CA GLU A 116 11.09 -10.39 -6.18
C GLU A 116 10.82 -11.19 -4.90
N ALA A 117 11.86 -11.67 -4.23
CA ALA A 117 11.72 -12.46 -3.00
C ALA A 117 11.17 -11.63 -1.84
N GLU A 118 11.62 -10.38 -1.70
CA GLU A 118 11.12 -9.46 -0.68
C GLU A 118 9.67 -9.09 -0.93
N ILE A 119 9.29 -8.81 -2.19
CA ILE A 119 7.91 -8.52 -2.56
C ILE A 119 6.98 -9.69 -2.24
N LEU A 120 7.37 -10.91 -2.60
CA LEU A 120 6.59 -12.11 -2.28
C LEU A 120 6.46 -12.31 -0.76
N GLY A 121 7.50 -11.97 0.00
CA GLY A 121 7.46 -11.93 1.46
C GLY A 121 6.50 -10.87 2.00
N GLN A 122 6.55 -9.65 1.47
CA GLN A 122 5.65 -8.55 1.84
C GLN A 122 4.18 -8.89 1.54
N ILE A 123 3.89 -9.43 0.35
CA ILE A 123 2.54 -9.88 -0.03
C ILE A 123 2.05 -10.96 0.92
N ARG A 124 2.90 -11.94 1.26
CA ARG A 124 2.55 -13.00 2.20
C ARG A 124 2.19 -12.41 3.58
N SER A 125 3.01 -11.49 4.08
CA SER A 125 2.76 -10.82 5.36
C SER A 125 1.45 -10.05 5.34
N LEU A 126 1.17 -9.32 4.26
CA LEU A 126 -0.07 -8.59 4.08
C LEU A 126 -1.29 -9.52 4.04
N VAL A 127 -1.27 -10.55 3.18
CA VAL A 127 -2.40 -11.49 3.04
C VAL A 127 -2.68 -12.28 4.33
N CYS A 128 -1.67 -12.51 5.16
CA CYS A 128 -1.87 -13.08 6.49
C CYS A 128 -2.52 -12.12 7.49
N MET A 129 -2.51 -10.81 7.22
CA MET A 129 -3.12 -9.80 8.11
C MET A 129 -4.56 -9.45 7.73
N ILE A 130 -4.92 -9.50 6.45
CA ILE A 130 -6.23 -9.06 5.95
C ILE A 130 -7.22 -10.22 5.82
N PRO A 131 -8.54 -9.96 5.86
CA PRO A 131 -9.56 -10.99 5.67
C PRO A 131 -9.54 -11.55 4.26
N ALA A 132 -10.06 -12.75 4.06
CA ALA A 132 -10.15 -13.38 2.74
C ALA A 132 -11.20 -12.70 1.84
N ASN A 133 -12.25 -12.13 2.44
CA ASN A 133 -13.34 -11.42 1.77
C ASN A 133 -14.11 -10.56 2.78
N TYR A 134 -15.08 -9.77 2.31
CA TYR A 134 -15.85 -8.84 3.14
C TYR A 134 -16.80 -9.53 4.16
N GLU A 135 -17.11 -10.81 3.98
CA GLU A 135 -17.93 -11.61 4.90
C GLU A 135 -17.10 -12.41 5.90
N ASP A 136 -15.75 -12.41 5.73
CA ASP A 136 -14.86 -13.11 6.65
C ASP A 136 -14.85 -12.38 8.01
N ASP A 137 -15.14 -13.09 9.09
CA ASP A 137 -15.21 -12.54 10.44
C ASP A 137 -13.82 -12.20 11.02
N MET A 138 -12.75 -12.35 10.21
CA MET A 138 -11.39 -12.13 10.63
C MET A 138 -11.09 -12.83 11.96
N SER A 139 -11.48 -14.08 12.07
CA SER A 139 -11.10 -14.89 13.20
C SER A 139 -9.61 -14.68 13.51
N TYR A 140 -9.34 -14.27 14.72
CA TYR A 140 -8.00 -13.93 15.15
C TYR A 140 -7.10 -15.17 15.16
N GLU A 141 -5.81 -14.94 14.93
CA GLU A 141 -4.79 -15.95 15.21
C GLU A 141 -4.52 -16.05 16.72
N GLU A 142 -4.05 -17.21 17.17
CA GLU A 142 -3.63 -17.37 18.55
C GLU A 142 -2.48 -16.40 18.86
N CYS A 143 -2.68 -15.53 19.84
CA CYS A 143 -1.66 -14.60 20.28
C CYS A 143 -0.60 -15.35 21.10
N THR A 144 0.65 -15.29 20.62
CA THR A 144 1.81 -15.89 21.31
C THR A 144 2.61 -14.87 22.13
N ASP A 145 2.21 -13.58 22.09
CA ASP A 145 2.88 -12.51 22.83
C ASP A 145 2.45 -12.46 24.29
N ASP A 146 3.31 -11.92 25.16
CA ASP A 146 2.94 -11.63 26.55
C ASP A 146 2.14 -10.33 26.60
N LEU A 147 0.82 -10.45 26.73
CA LEU A 147 -0.09 -9.30 26.83
C LEU A 147 0.14 -8.41 28.07
N ASN A 148 0.95 -8.86 29.03
CA ASN A 148 1.32 -8.08 30.21
C ASN A 148 2.72 -7.47 30.10
N ARG A 149 3.40 -7.60 28.96
CA ARG A 149 4.70 -6.97 28.75
C ARG A 149 4.61 -5.46 28.85
N VAL A 150 5.63 -4.85 29.40
CA VAL A 150 5.71 -3.39 29.54
C VAL A 150 6.27 -2.78 28.26
N CYS A 151 5.56 -1.83 27.64
CA CYS A 151 6.05 -1.01 26.55
C CYS A 151 6.84 0.18 27.13
N ALA A 152 8.07 -0.07 27.58
CA ALA A 152 8.85 0.87 28.40
C ALA A 152 9.12 2.21 27.68
N ASP A 153 9.32 2.18 26.36
CA ASP A 153 9.75 3.35 25.59
C ASP A 153 8.64 4.00 24.76
N ILE A 154 7.39 3.60 24.97
CA ILE A 154 6.26 4.11 24.18
C ILE A 154 6.09 5.64 24.30
N ALA A 155 6.42 6.22 25.45
CA ALA A 155 6.36 7.66 25.67
C ALA A 155 7.41 8.42 24.82
N ASN A 156 8.54 7.78 24.52
CA ASN A 156 9.62 8.35 23.71
C ASN A 156 9.38 8.13 22.20
N ALA A 157 8.45 7.26 21.83
CA ALA A 157 8.10 6.98 20.44
C ALA A 157 7.02 7.91 19.86
N SER A 158 6.68 9.00 20.54
CA SER A 158 5.65 9.96 20.10
C SER A 158 6.02 10.73 18.82
N GLU A 159 7.31 10.82 18.50
CA GLU A 159 7.80 11.47 17.29
C GLU A 159 7.76 10.54 16.07
N ASP A 160 8.01 9.23 16.26
CA ASP A 160 7.85 8.19 15.23
C ASP A 160 6.81 7.16 15.69
N THR A 161 5.59 7.37 15.29
CA THR A 161 4.45 6.53 15.70
C THR A 161 4.51 5.10 15.14
N ALA A 162 5.30 4.84 14.10
CA ALA A 162 5.54 3.47 13.62
C ALA A 162 6.25 2.63 14.70
N ILE A 163 7.19 3.24 15.44
CA ILE A 163 7.86 2.58 16.58
C ILE A 163 6.86 2.32 17.71
N ALA A 164 5.99 3.31 18.03
CA ALA A 164 4.96 3.13 19.05
C ALA A 164 3.98 2.01 18.68
N LEU A 165 3.54 1.96 17.42
CA LEU A 165 2.65 0.93 16.90
C LEU A 165 3.31 -0.46 16.97
N ALA A 166 4.57 -0.57 16.57
CA ALA A 166 5.31 -1.84 16.68
C ALA A 166 5.44 -2.29 18.16
N GLN A 167 5.63 -1.36 19.09
CA GLN A 167 5.72 -1.72 20.53
C GLN A 167 4.42 -2.27 21.11
N ILE A 168 3.25 -1.77 20.66
CA ILE A 168 1.96 -2.28 21.15
C ILE A 168 1.46 -3.49 20.37
N ALA A 169 1.96 -3.72 19.16
CA ALA A 169 1.56 -4.82 18.30
C ALA A 169 2.04 -6.17 18.84
N ASP A 170 1.24 -7.21 18.63
CA ASP A 170 1.63 -8.59 18.93
C ASP A 170 2.96 -8.92 18.24
N ASN A 171 3.92 -9.45 19.01
CA ASN A 171 5.26 -9.79 18.57
C ASN A 171 6.03 -8.62 17.87
N GLY A 172 5.59 -7.38 18.05
CA GLY A 172 6.22 -6.21 17.47
C GLY A 172 6.02 -6.06 15.95
N VAL A 173 5.03 -6.72 15.37
CA VAL A 173 4.82 -6.76 13.91
C VAL A 173 3.90 -5.62 13.45
N LEU A 174 4.46 -4.72 12.63
CA LEU A 174 3.72 -3.72 11.86
C LEU A 174 3.93 -3.99 10.36
N VAL A 175 2.85 -4.17 9.62
CA VAL A 175 2.86 -4.22 8.14
C VAL A 175 2.46 -2.84 7.62
N GLU A 176 3.47 -1.96 7.44
CA GLU A 176 3.25 -0.59 6.96
C GLU A 176 3.00 -0.59 5.46
N THR A 177 1.95 0.11 5.01
CA THR A 177 1.61 0.32 3.59
C THR A 177 2.08 1.71 3.14
N LYS A 178 2.46 1.85 1.86
CA LYS A 178 2.94 3.11 1.28
C LYS A 178 3.99 3.83 2.16
N LYS A 179 4.91 3.08 2.76
CA LYS A 179 5.88 3.61 3.72
C LYS A 179 6.79 4.72 3.16
N ASP A 180 6.99 4.74 1.85
CA ASP A 180 7.85 5.71 1.16
C ASP A 180 7.10 6.94 0.64
N TYR A 181 5.75 6.91 0.65
CA TYR A 181 4.88 8.01 0.26
C TYR A 181 4.27 8.70 1.46
N ALA A 182 4.21 10.04 1.45
CA ALA A 182 3.67 10.84 2.55
C ALA A 182 4.12 10.26 3.89
N LYS A 183 5.43 10.27 4.13
CA LYS A 183 6.07 9.56 5.25
C LYS A 183 5.64 10.08 6.63
N GLU A 184 5.11 11.30 6.70
CA GLU A 184 4.51 11.90 7.89
C GLU A 184 3.22 11.19 8.33
N MET A 185 2.62 10.39 7.45
CA MET A 185 1.44 9.58 7.73
C MET A 185 1.78 8.09 7.67
N VAL A 186 1.58 7.37 8.76
CA VAL A 186 1.71 5.92 8.87
C VAL A 186 0.36 5.27 8.63
N THR A 187 0.29 4.34 7.69
CA THR A 187 -0.86 3.46 7.47
C THR A 187 -0.37 2.01 7.43
N GLY A 188 -1.14 1.08 7.94
CA GLY A 188 -0.73 -0.32 7.95
C GLY A 188 -1.59 -1.18 8.86
N PHE A 189 -1.14 -2.40 9.11
CA PHE A 189 -1.84 -3.38 9.92
C PHE A 189 -0.97 -3.86 11.06
N ILE A 190 -1.57 -4.02 12.23
CA ILE A 190 -1.00 -4.68 13.40
C ILE A 190 -1.97 -5.76 13.89
N ARG A 191 -1.52 -6.59 14.81
CA ARG A 191 -2.43 -7.44 15.60
C ARG A 191 -2.41 -7.01 17.05
N LEU A 192 -3.57 -7.06 17.67
CA LEU A 192 -3.76 -6.86 19.10
C LEU A 192 -4.52 -8.06 19.64
N ASN A 193 -3.85 -8.89 20.44
CA ASN A 193 -4.38 -10.17 20.93
C ASN A 193 -4.93 -11.07 19.80
N GLY A 194 -4.16 -11.18 18.73
CA GLY A 194 -4.49 -11.99 17.54
C GLY A 194 -5.46 -11.34 16.55
N GLN A 195 -6.17 -10.30 16.94
CA GLN A 195 -7.11 -9.59 16.06
C GLN A 195 -6.37 -8.56 15.19
N THR A 196 -6.62 -8.56 13.90
CA THR A 196 -6.08 -7.54 12.99
C THR A 196 -6.75 -6.20 13.18
N VAL A 197 -5.95 -5.15 13.24
CA VAL A 197 -6.35 -3.76 13.39
C VAL A 197 -5.62 -2.93 12.34
N GLY A 198 -6.35 -2.15 11.56
CA GLY A 198 -5.78 -1.12 10.71
C GLY A 198 -5.28 0.04 11.58
N VAL A 199 -4.17 0.65 11.19
CA VAL A 199 -3.60 1.77 11.93
C VAL A 199 -3.43 2.99 11.03
N VAL A 200 -3.80 4.16 11.56
CA VAL A 200 -3.57 5.46 10.93
C VAL A 200 -2.93 6.37 11.99
N ALA A 201 -1.71 6.80 11.73
CA ALA A 201 -0.98 7.62 12.68
C ALA A 201 -0.13 8.67 11.99
N ASN A 202 -0.09 9.88 12.51
CA ASN A 202 0.87 10.88 12.05
C ASN A 202 2.16 10.79 12.84
N ARG A 203 3.28 11.14 12.22
CA ARG A 203 4.60 11.23 12.84
C ARG A 203 5.33 12.50 12.41
N SER A 204 6.20 13.03 13.27
CA SER A 204 7.05 14.17 12.96
C SER A 204 8.47 13.77 12.59
N LYS A 205 8.89 12.54 12.86
CA LYS A 205 10.21 12.01 12.51
C LYS A 205 10.13 10.58 12.00
N VAL A 206 11.13 10.22 11.20
CA VAL A 206 11.42 8.83 10.84
C VAL A 206 12.83 8.53 11.35
N TYR A 207 12.96 7.48 12.14
CA TYR A 207 14.25 7.00 12.63
C TYR A 207 14.73 5.79 11.82
N GLY A 208 16.00 5.86 11.38
CA GLY A 208 16.68 4.74 10.75
C GLY A 208 17.08 3.64 11.75
N ALA A 209 17.64 2.56 11.22
CA ALA A 209 18.11 1.42 12.02
C ALA A 209 19.17 1.80 13.07
N ASP A 210 19.95 2.85 12.82
CA ASP A 210 20.98 3.36 13.72
C ASP A 210 20.45 4.40 14.72
N ALA A 211 19.14 4.56 14.83
CA ALA A 211 18.44 5.58 15.61
C ALA A 211 18.79 7.03 15.20
N GLU A 212 19.34 7.22 14.01
CA GLU A 212 19.53 8.54 13.41
C GLU A 212 18.23 9.01 12.74
N THR A 213 17.98 10.31 12.75
CA THR A 213 16.80 10.89 12.09
C THR A 213 17.00 10.88 10.57
N GLU A 214 16.23 10.06 9.85
CA GLU A 214 16.25 10.01 8.39
C GLU A 214 15.38 11.11 7.74
N ALA A 215 14.29 11.47 8.38
CA ALA A 215 13.39 12.53 7.92
C ALA A 215 12.72 13.23 9.10
N GLU A 216 12.40 14.50 8.92
CA GLU A 216 11.68 15.33 9.88
C GLU A 216 10.57 16.09 9.15
N PHE A 217 9.40 16.18 9.77
CA PHE A 217 8.19 16.79 9.21
C PHE A 217 7.57 17.75 10.21
N ASP A 218 6.91 18.76 9.70
CA ASP A 218 6.01 19.58 10.51
C ASP A 218 4.84 18.74 11.02
N ALA A 219 4.35 19.05 12.22
CA ALA A 219 3.21 18.35 12.83
C ALA A 219 1.88 18.77 12.18
N GLY A 220 1.81 18.87 10.86
CA GLY A 220 0.65 19.23 10.06
C GLY A 220 0.12 18.07 9.24
N LEU A 221 -1.18 18.04 9.01
CA LEU A 221 -1.79 17.12 8.04
C LEU A 221 -1.61 17.66 6.63
N THR A 222 -0.93 16.94 5.79
CA THR A 222 -0.72 17.26 4.37
C THR A 222 -1.85 16.70 3.50
N VAL A 223 -2.01 17.21 2.28
CA VAL A 223 -2.97 16.67 1.30
C VAL A 223 -2.66 15.21 0.98
N ASP A 224 -1.40 14.91 0.70
CA ASP A 224 -0.95 13.55 0.38
C ASP A 224 -1.13 12.58 1.56
N GLY A 225 -0.80 13.02 2.78
CA GLY A 225 -1.00 12.23 4.00
C GLY A 225 -2.48 11.95 4.27
N CYS A 226 -3.34 12.94 4.06
CA CYS A 226 -4.80 12.77 4.20
C CYS A 226 -5.36 11.82 3.14
N ALA A 227 -4.93 11.95 1.88
CA ALA A 227 -5.35 11.05 0.80
C ALA A 227 -4.91 9.58 1.08
N LYS A 228 -3.65 9.39 1.48
CA LYS A 228 -3.13 8.08 1.90
C LYS A 228 -3.97 7.47 3.03
N ALA A 229 -4.29 8.25 4.07
CA ALA A 229 -5.10 7.80 5.19
C ALA A 229 -6.54 7.47 4.76
N ALA A 230 -7.16 8.29 3.90
CA ALA A 230 -8.51 8.08 3.41
C ALA A 230 -8.63 6.80 2.58
N ASP A 231 -7.71 6.55 1.66
CA ASP A 231 -7.66 5.31 0.86
C ASP A 231 -7.57 4.08 1.78
N PHE A 232 -6.69 4.15 2.77
CA PHE A 232 -6.49 3.05 3.72
C PHE A 232 -7.74 2.80 4.59
N VAL A 233 -8.38 3.86 5.09
CA VAL A 233 -9.62 3.74 5.89
C VAL A 233 -10.76 3.18 5.05
N ASN A 234 -10.89 3.58 3.78
CA ASN A 234 -11.89 3.02 2.87
C ASN A 234 -11.70 1.51 2.67
N PHE A 235 -10.45 1.05 2.56
CA PHE A 235 -10.16 -0.39 2.53
C PHE A 235 -10.59 -1.07 3.84
N CYS A 236 -10.21 -0.52 4.98
CA CYS A 236 -10.58 -1.07 6.29
C CYS A 236 -12.11 -1.15 6.47
N ASP A 237 -12.84 -0.11 6.05
CA ASP A 237 -14.31 -0.07 6.11
C ASP A 237 -14.93 -1.16 5.25
N ALA A 238 -14.46 -1.30 3.99
CA ALA A 238 -14.98 -2.31 3.06
C ALA A 238 -14.84 -3.75 3.58
N PHE A 239 -13.79 -4.01 4.36
CA PHE A 239 -13.49 -5.33 4.92
C PHE A 239 -13.74 -5.45 6.44
N SER A 240 -14.46 -4.49 7.02
CA SER A 240 -14.84 -4.48 8.46
C SER A 240 -13.63 -4.59 9.41
N ILE A 241 -12.48 -4.04 9.02
CA ILE A 241 -11.27 -4.00 9.85
C ILE A 241 -11.37 -2.81 10.80
N PRO A 242 -11.28 -3.00 12.13
CA PRO A 242 -11.27 -1.89 13.07
C PRO A 242 -10.02 -1.03 12.87
N VAL A 243 -10.15 0.29 13.04
CA VAL A 243 -9.04 1.24 12.84
C VAL A 243 -8.65 1.90 14.16
N LEU A 244 -7.36 1.79 14.50
CA LEU A 244 -6.73 2.53 15.58
C LEU A 244 -6.07 3.80 15.01
N THR A 245 -6.40 4.96 15.58
CA THR A 245 -5.76 6.22 15.21
C THR A 245 -4.87 6.74 16.33
N LEU A 246 -3.63 7.13 15.98
CA LEU A 246 -2.74 7.87 16.88
C LEU A 246 -2.53 9.27 16.30
N THR A 247 -3.01 10.27 17.02
CA THR A 247 -3.03 11.64 16.50
C THR A 247 -2.18 12.57 17.38
N ASN A 248 -1.19 13.20 16.76
CA ASN A 248 -0.36 14.24 17.35
C ASN A 248 -0.10 15.34 16.30
N VAL A 249 -1.12 16.17 16.03
CA VAL A 249 -1.09 17.19 14.98
C VAL A 249 -1.36 18.58 15.55
N ALA A 250 -0.70 19.58 14.99
CA ALA A 250 -0.96 20.99 15.29
C ALA A 250 -2.16 21.55 14.47
N GLY A 251 -2.46 20.93 13.33
CA GLY A 251 -3.53 21.36 12.43
C GLY A 251 -3.31 20.84 10.99
N PHE A 252 -4.04 21.39 10.05
CA PHE A 252 -3.81 21.14 8.62
C PHE A 252 -2.62 21.95 8.12
N ALA A 253 -1.87 21.43 7.16
CA ALA A 253 -0.84 22.17 6.46
C ALA A 253 -1.47 23.37 5.72
N ALA A 254 -0.97 24.57 5.99
CA ALA A 254 -1.49 25.80 5.36
C ALA A 254 -0.82 26.01 3.99
N THR A 255 -1.26 25.27 2.99
CA THR A 255 -0.78 25.36 1.60
C THR A 255 -1.93 25.64 0.65
N VAL A 256 -1.60 26.06 -0.58
CA VAL A 256 -2.63 26.29 -1.62
C VAL A 256 -3.35 24.98 -1.99
N GLU A 257 -2.63 23.87 -1.94
CA GLU A 257 -3.16 22.53 -2.25
C GLU A 257 -4.16 22.05 -1.18
N SER A 258 -4.07 22.57 0.06
CA SER A 258 -4.98 22.19 1.15
C SER A 258 -6.28 22.96 1.18
N GLU A 259 -6.41 24.06 0.42
CA GLU A 259 -7.63 24.86 0.26
C GLU A 259 -8.53 24.30 -0.86
#